data_cd22abdeff6561cd7f2525b21d42e42c
#
_entry.id   cd22abdeff6561cd7f2525b21d42e42c
#
_cell.length_a   1.000
_cell.length_b   1.000
_cell.length_c   1.000
_cell.angle_alpha   90.00
_cell.angle_beta   90.00
_cell.angle_gamma   90.00
#
_symmetry.space_group_name_H-M   'P 1'
#
loop_
_entity.id
_entity.type
_entity.pdbx_description
1 polymer ?
#
loop_
_entity_poly.entity_id
_entity_poly.type
_entity_poly.pdbx_seq_one_letter_code
_entity_poly.pdbx_strand_id
1 'polypeptide(L)'
;MKTIHDDALTGIRQREITCRTILSPSGIPGADYSINPYIGCVHACAYCYAHYMQRYSGHDEPWGSFVDLKVNAPQVLIRQLRRVPPASLFMSSVTDPYQPPEQRSRITRRILEILAPLPHSLSIHTKSSLVERDICILREFRDVSVTFTIVTGDEDAARCIEPRAPTVAERLRALEQLSRAGIATSVFIGPIIPFVTERNIERLLGRISGAGVRRLMLDDLHYFSRIRKRLLPALYAYDGDVARRVTRIPENYYQHVAHIILKFCRTHGMQCVTLF
;
A
#
# COMPACT_ATOMS: atom_id res chain seq x y z
N MET A 1 -22.41 -10.02 17.25
CA MET A 1 -23.18 -8.86 16.72
C MET A 1 -22.29 -8.16 15.72
N LYS A 2 -22.81 -7.81 14.54
CA LYS A 2 -22.07 -6.98 13.57
C LYS A 2 -22.56 -5.54 13.80
N THR A 3 -21.72 -4.67 14.31
CA THR A 3 -22.06 -3.25 14.43
C THR A 3 -21.76 -2.61 13.09
N ILE A 4 -22.75 -1.99 12.47
CA ILE A 4 -22.62 -1.28 11.19
C ILE A 4 -22.62 0.21 11.52
N HIS A 5 -21.60 0.92 11.07
CA HIS A 5 -21.53 2.38 11.13
C HIS A 5 -21.40 2.89 9.69
N ASP A 6 -22.45 3.50 9.17
CA ASP A 6 -22.37 4.25 7.94
C ASP A 6 -21.80 5.64 8.27
N ASP A 7 -20.61 5.94 7.76
CA ASP A 7 -20.10 7.30 7.84
C ASP A 7 -20.82 8.15 6.78
N ALA A 8 -21.88 8.82 7.22
CA ALA A 8 -22.75 9.63 6.36
C ALA A 8 -21.99 10.75 5.62
N LEU A 9 -20.82 11.18 6.14
CA LEU A 9 -20.03 12.24 5.51
C LEU A 9 -19.16 11.71 4.36
N THR A 10 -18.73 10.46 4.41
CA THR A 10 -17.84 9.88 3.40
C THR A 10 -18.51 8.86 2.48
N GLY A 11 -19.73 8.44 2.81
CA GLY A 11 -20.45 7.35 2.12
C GLY A 11 -19.74 6.01 2.22
N ILE A 12 -18.88 5.81 3.23
CA ILE A 12 -18.15 4.58 3.44
C ILE A 12 -18.88 3.72 4.48
N ARG A 13 -19.20 2.50 4.07
CA ARG A 13 -19.76 1.51 4.98
C ARG A 13 -18.66 0.86 5.82
N GLN A 14 -18.77 1.00 7.13
CA GLN A 14 -17.85 0.39 8.09
C GLN A 14 -18.58 -0.71 8.87
N ARG A 15 -17.95 -1.86 9.01
CA ARG A 15 -18.51 -2.99 9.74
C ARG A 15 -17.45 -3.61 10.67
N GLU A 16 -17.78 -3.74 11.93
CA GLU A 16 -16.97 -4.51 12.87
C GLU A 16 -17.22 -5.99 12.68
N ILE A 17 -16.15 -6.76 12.52
CA ILE A 17 -16.19 -8.21 12.39
C ILE A 17 -15.18 -8.88 13.31
N THR A 18 -15.42 -10.16 13.60
CA THR A 18 -14.45 -11.02 14.25
C THR A 18 -13.78 -11.94 13.25
N CYS A 19 -12.48 -12.14 13.37
CA CYS A 19 -11.73 -13.10 12.58
C CYS A 19 -11.35 -14.33 13.43
N ARG A 20 -11.15 -15.47 12.77
CA ARG A 20 -10.61 -16.70 13.38
C ARG A 20 -9.10 -16.76 13.29
N THR A 21 -8.54 -16.17 12.25
CA THR A 21 -7.10 -16.11 11.94
C THR A 21 -6.73 -14.71 11.50
N ILE A 22 -5.52 -14.28 11.80
CA ILE A 22 -4.94 -13.01 11.34
C ILE A 22 -3.59 -13.23 10.65
N LEU A 23 -2.80 -14.22 11.08
CA LEU A 23 -1.66 -14.72 10.34
C LEU A 23 -2.14 -15.72 9.32
N SER A 24 -1.93 -15.42 8.05
CA SER A 24 -2.22 -16.30 6.92
C SER A 24 -0.92 -16.58 6.16
N PRO A 25 -0.67 -17.81 5.67
CA PRO A 25 0.48 -18.08 4.81
C PRO A 25 0.56 -17.03 3.70
N SER A 26 1.75 -16.50 3.45
CA SER A 26 1.95 -15.43 2.48
C SER A 26 2.28 -15.99 1.10
N GLY A 27 1.71 -15.37 0.06
CA GLY A 27 2.17 -15.55 -1.32
C GLY A 27 3.19 -14.49 -1.76
N ILE A 28 3.56 -13.58 -0.84
CA ILE A 28 4.54 -12.53 -1.14
C ILE A 28 5.96 -13.09 -0.98
N PRO A 29 6.83 -12.97 -1.99
CA PRO A 29 8.21 -13.44 -1.88
C PRO A 29 8.93 -12.85 -0.67
N GLY A 30 9.59 -13.72 0.11
CA GLY A 30 10.34 -13.30 1.30
C GLY A 30 9.49 -13.06 2.56
N ALA A 31 8.20 -13.36 2.52
CA ALA A 31 7.33 -13.30 3.69
C ALA A 31 6.69 -14.67 3.99
N ASP A 32 6.77 -15.12 5.23
CA ASP A 32 6.15 -16.37 5.66
C ASP A 32 4.64 -16.20 5.88
N TYR A 33 4.24 -15.07 6.47
CA TYR A 33 2.84 -14.78 6.77
C TYR A 33 2.45 -13.36 6.37
N SER A 34 1.17 -13.22 5.97
CA SER A 34 0.51 -11.93 5.76
C SER A 34 -0.43 -11.61 6.91
N ILE A 35 -0.46 -10.33 7.31
CA ILE A 35 -1.38 -9.76 8.30
C ILE A 35 -2.25 -8.72 7.58
N ASN A 36 -3.57 -8.93 7.56
CA ASN A 36 -4.53 -7.99 7.00
C ASN A 36 -5.56 -7.60 8.06
N PRO A 37 -5.39 -6.46 8.75
CA PRO A 37 -6.27 -6.02 9.84
C PRO A 37 -7.69 -5.70 9.38
N TYR A 38 -7.86 -5.46 8.09
CA TYR A 38 -9.11 -5.03 7.46
C TYR A 38 -9.47 -5.93 6.28
N ILE A 39 -10.76 -5.88 5.85
CA ILE A 39 -11.23 -6.33 4.55
C ILE A 39 -11.79 -5.09 3.83
N GLY A 40 -11.39 -4.87 2.58
CA GLY A 40 -11.66 -3.63 1.87
C GLY A 40 -10.59 -2.57 2.14
N CYS A 41 -10.61 -1.51 1.32
CA CYS A 41 -9.67 -0.41 1.43
C CYS A 41 -10.32 0.87 0.90
N VAL A 42 -10.49 1.86 1.77
CA VAL A 42 -11.18 3.11 1.45
C VAL A 42 -10.36 4.07 0.60
N HIS A 43 -9.07 3.82 0.36
CA HIS A 43 -8.26 4.61 -0.60
C HIS A 43 -8.82 4.55 -2.02
N ALA A 44 -9.58 3.50 -2.37
CA ALA A 44 -10.32 3.36 -3.62
C ALA A 44 -9.45 3.46 -4.89
N CYS A 45 -8.18 3.08 -4.83
CA CYS A 45 -7.27 3.16 -5.97
C CYS A 45 -7.86 2.46 -7.19
N ALA A 46 -7.89 3.16 -8.34
CA ALA A 46 -8.52 2.66 -9.56
C ALA A 46 -7.81 1.42 -10.14
N TYR A 47 -6.52 1.29 -9.90
CA TYR A 47 -5.66 0.18 -10.34
C TYR A 47 -5.56 -0.98 -9.34
N CYS A 48 -6.25 -0.91 -8.18
CA CYS A 48 -6.08 -1.90 -7.11
C CYS A 48 -6.50 -3.29 -7.56
N TYR A 49 -5.55 -4.23 -7.54
CA TYR A 49 -5.81 -5.64 -7.85
C TYR A 49 -6.65 -6.32 -6.75
N ALA A 50 -6.53 -5.85 -5.50
CA ALA A 50 -7.20 -6.47 -4.34
C ALA A 50 -8.74 -6.35 -4.38
N HIS A 51 -9.32 -5.65 -5.36
CA HIS A 51 -10.76 -5.60 -5.56
C HIS A 51 -11.41 -6.99 -5.71
N TYR A 52 -10.65 -8.01 -6.12
CA TYR A 52 -11.14 -9.40 -6.19
C TYR A 52 -11.58 -9.93 -4.82
N MET A 53 -11.08 -9.35 -3.73
CA MET A 53 -11.45 -9.73 -2.35
C MET A 53 -12.91 -9.40 -2.03
N GLN A 54 -13.54 -8.49 -2.79
CA GLN A 54 -14.95 -8.12 -2.62
C GLN A 54 -15.85 -9.36 -2.64
N ARG A 55 -15.61 -10.31 -3.56
CA ARG A 55 -16.38 -11.56 -3.68
C ARG A 55 -16.40 -12.43 -2.41
N TYR A 56 -15.44 -12.23 -1.51
CA TYR A 56 -15.33 -12.97 -0.24
C TYR A 56 -15.77 -12.14 0.96
N SER A 57 -16.11 -10.86 0.77
CA SER A 57 -16.44 -9.94 1.85
C SER A 57 -17.92 -9.98 2.23
N GLY A 58 -18.80 -10.45 1.32
CA GLY A 58 -20.24 -10.36 1.46
C GLY A 58 -20.77 -8.92 1.36
N HIS A 59 -20.02 -8.05 0.67
CA HIS A 59 -20.42 -6.69 0.33
C HIS A 59 -20.86 -6.60 -1.13
N ASP A 60 -21.98 -5.94 -1.37
CA ASP A 60 -22.47 -5.58 -2.71
C ASP A 60 -21.96 -4.18 -3.12
N GLU A 61 -21.53 -3.38 -2.16
CA GLU A 61 -20.98 -2.05 -2.38
C GLU A 61 -19.69 -2.10 -3.21
N PRO A 62 -19.43 -1.10 -4.09
CA PRO A 62 -18.21 -1.06 -4.90
C PRO A 62 -16.93 -1.07 -4.04
N TRP A 63 -15.86 -1.65 -4.57
CA TRP A 63 -14.55 -1.59 -3.94
C TRP A 63 -14.12 -0.14 -3.69
N GLY A 64 -13.76 0.18 -2.45
CA GLY A 64 -13.42 1.52 -2.01
C GLY A 64 -14.52 2.21 -1.20
N SER A 65 -15.75 1.67 -1.17
CA SER A 65 -16.87 2.24 -0.41
C SER A 65 -17.24 1.41 0.83
N PHE A 66 -16.47 0.38 1.15
CA PHE A 66 -16.63 -0.40 2.37
C PHE A 66 -15.31 -0.77 3.03
N VAL A 67 -15.36 -1.02 4.33
CA VAL A 67 -14.27 -1.62 5.11
C VAL A 67 -14.83 -2.42 6.29
N ASP A 68 -14.35 -3.65 6.46
CA ASP A 68 -14.57 -4.45 7.65
C ASP A 68 -13.37 -4.35 8.58
N LEU A 69 -13.62 -4.06 9.84
CA LEU A 69 -12.64 -3.92 10.90
C LEU A 69 -12.58 -5.22 11.69
N LYS A 70 -11.46 -5.94 11.67
CA LYS A 70 -11.25 -7.17 12.46
C LYS A 70 -10.93 -6.82 13.92
N VAL A 71 -11.96 -6.45 14.68
CA VAL A 71 -11.81 -5.86 16.02
C VAL A 71 -11.10 -6.76 17.04
N ASN A 72 -11.14 -8.08 16.83
CA ASN A 72 -10.46 -9.06 17.69
C ASN A 72 -9.10 -9.50 17.13
N ALA A 73 -8.59 -8.87 16.06
CA ALA A 73 -7.33 -9.28 15.42
C ALA A 73 -6.15 -9.31 16.41
N PRO A 74 -5.97 -8.33 17.33
CA PRO A 74 -4.88 -8.37 18.32
C PRO A 74 -4.92 -9.62 19.20
N GLN A 75 -6.10 -10.00 19.72
CA GLN A 75 -6.26 -11.16 20.58
C GLN A 75 -6.04 -12.48 19.82
N VAL A 76 -6.46 -12.52 18.55
CA VAL A 76 -6.21 -13.67 17.68
C VAL A 76 -4.72 -13.79 17.39
N LEU A 77 -4.03 -12.69 17.14
CA LEU A 77 -2.59 -12.65 16.89
C LEU A 77 -1.81 -13.24 18.06
N ILE A 78 -2.07 -12.82 19.30
CA ILE A 78 -1.41 -13.34 20.50
C ILE A 78 -1.54 -14.87 20.58
N ARG A 79 -2.72 -15.43 20.27
CA ARG A 79 -2.93 -16.88 20.29
C ARG A 79 -2.16 -17.61 19.19
N GLN A 80 -2.10 -17.03 17.99
CA GLN A 80 -1.40 -17.66 16.86
C GLN A 80 0.12 -17.62 17.05
N LEU A 81 0.68 -16.52 17.55
CA LEU A 81 2.11 -16.35 17.78
C LEU A 81 2.71 -17.38 18.76
N ARG A 82 1.91 -17.93 19.66
CA ARG A 82 2.37 -19.01 20.55
C ARG A 82 2.87 -20.27 19.83
N ARG A 83 2.49 -20.43 18.55
CA ARG A 83 2.77 -21.62 17.73
C ARG A 83 3.60 -21.30 16.50
N VAL A 84 4.02 -20.05 16.34
CA VAL A 84 4.77 -19.56 15.18
C VAL A 84 6.18 -19.22 15.63
N PRO A 85 7.23 -19.89 15.09
CA PRO A 85 8.61 -19.50 15.35
C PRO A 85 8.90 -18.10 14.79
N PRO A 86 10.08 -17.52 15.07
CA PRO A 86 10.49 -16.29 14.41
C PRO A 86 10.30 -16.37 12.89
N ALA A 87 9.60 -15.41 12.32
CA ALA A 87 9.12 -15.45 10.94
C ALA A 87 9.14 -14.06 10.32
N SER A 88 9.15 -14.01 8.99
CA SER A 88 9.01 -12.78 8.21
C SER A 88 7.53 -12.49 7.97
N LEU A 89 7.06 -11.34 8.46
CA LEU A 89 5.67 -10.92 8.40
C LEU A 89 5.49 -9.80 7.38
N PHE A 90 4.43 -9.87 6.60
CA PHE A 90 4.04 -8.85 5.64
C PHE A 90 2.70 -8.23 6.03
N MET A 91 2.68 -6.93 6.32
CA MET A 91 1.46 -6.25 6.69
C MET A 91 0.81 -5.59 5.48
N SER A 92 -0.38 -6.07 5.19
CA SER A 92 -1.36 -5.59 4.21
C SER A 92 -1.04 -5.88 2.75
N SER A 93 -1.23 -7.14 2.40
CA SER A 93 -1.18 -7.59 1.00
C SER A 93 -2.44 -7.22 0.19
N VAL A 94 -3.63 -7.08 0.83
CA VAL A 94 -4.91 -6.86 0.14
C VAL A 94 -5.76 -5.73 0.73
N THR A 95 -5.16 -4.88 1.55
CA THR A 95 -5.79 -3.70 2.16
C THR A 95 -4.71 -2.65 2.44
N ASP A 96 -5.04 -1.54 3.09
CA ASP A 96 -4.03 -0.63 3.66
C ASP A 96 -4.16 -0.62 5.19
N PRO A 97 -3.07 -0.84 5.94
CA PRO A 97 -3.12 -0.96 7.39
C PRO A 97 -3.36 0.38 8.09
N TYR A 98 -3.12 1.49 7.38
CA TYR A 98 -3.26 2.85 7.88
C TYR A 98 -4.35 3.65 7.14
N GLN A 99 -5.30 2.96 6.49
CA GLN A 99 -6.45 3.64 5.91
C GLN A 99 -7.26 4.42 6.98
N PRO A 100 -8.03 5.47 6.62
CA PRO A 100 -8.66 6.39 7.57
C PRO A 100 -9.33 5.78 8.81
N PRO A 101 -10.07 4.65 8.74
CA PRO A 101 -10.65 4.03 9.92
C PRO A 101 -9.65 3.63 11.01
N GLU A 102 -8.37 3.38 10.64
CA GLU A 102 -7.31 3.05 11.60
C GLU A 102 -7.03 4.18 12.61
N GLN A 103 -7.31 5.43 12.23
CA GLN A 103 -7.13 6.57 13.15
C GLN A 103 -7.92 6.39 14.45
N ARG A 104 -9.13 5.82 14.35
CA ARG A 104 -10.03 5.58 15.50
C ARG A 104 -9.91 4.16 16.04
N SER A 105 -9.91 3.15 15.15
CA SER A 105 -9.94 1.73 15.52
C SER A 105 -8.64 1.25 16.19
N ARG A 106 -7.50 1.81 15.78
CA ARG A 106 -6.15 1.49 16.28
C ARG A 106 -5.82 -0.02 16.27
N ILE A 107 -6.40 -0.76 15.31
CA ILE A 107 -6.18 -2.22 15.22
C ILE A 107 -4.75 -2.50 14.79
N THR A 108 -4.26 -1.80 13.76
CA THR A 108 -2.86 -1.89 13.31
C THR A 108 -1.90 -1.53 14.43
N ARG A 109 -2.14 -0.40 15.12
CA ARG A 109 -1.32 0.01 16.25
C ARG A 109 -1.21 -1.08 17.32
N ARG A 110 -2.33 -1.67 17.75
CA ARG A 110 -2.34 -2.76 18.76
C ARG A 110 -1.62 -4.01 18.25
N ILE A 111 -1.67 -4.31 16.96
CA ILE A 111 -0.90 -5.39 16.35
C ILE A 111 0.60 -5.09 16.44
N LEU A 112 1.02 -3.86 16.16
CA LEU A 112 2.43 -3.43 16.27
C LEU A 112 2.93 -3.52 17.72
N GLU A 113 2.16 -3.05 18.69
CA GLU A 113 2.49 -3.15 20.11
C GLU A 113 2.73 -4.61 20.58
N ILE A 114 2.02 -5.57 19.99
CA ILE A 114 2.21 -7.00 20.28
C ILE A 114 3.48 -7.53 19.59
N LEU A 115 3.77 -7.11 18.37
CA LEU A 115 4.88 -7.64 17.57
C LEU A 115 6.23 -7.03 17.93
N ALA A 116 6.28 -5.77 18.36
CA ALA A 116 7.52 -5.03 18.58
C ALA A 116 8.52 -5.75 19.50
N PRO A 117 8.11 -6.36 20.64
CA PRO A 117 9.04 -7.07 21.53
C PRO A 117 9.45 -8.47 21.01
N LEU A 118 8.87 -8.94 19.92
CA LEU A 118 9.06 -10.31 19.44
C LEU A 118 10.13 -10.39 18.32
N PRO A 119 10.78 -11.54 18.12
CA PRO A 119 11.86 -11.70 17.16
C PRO A 119 11.35 -11.96 15.73
N HIS A 120 10.25 -11.34 15.35
CA HIS A 120 9.74 -11.37 13.97
C HIS A 120 10.25 -10.18 13.20
N SER A 121 10.55 -10.35 11.90
CA SER A 121 10.70 -9.22 10.99
C SER A 121 9.33 -8.77 10.47
N LEU A 122 9.17 -7.48 10.21
CA LEU A 122 7.92 -6.93 9.73
C LEU A 122 8.14 -5.96 8.55
N SER A 123 7.51 -6.26 7.43
CA SER A 123 7.43 -5.36 6.28
C SER A 123 6.02 -4.78 6.18
N ILE A 124 5.90 -3.46 6.21
CA ILE A 124 4.61 -2.74 6.15
C ILE A 124 4.50 -2.02 4.82
N HIS A 125 3.44 -2.27 4.06
CA HIS A 125 3.13 -1.54 2.83
C HIS A 125 1.93 -0.62 3.05
N THR A 126 2.09 0.66 2.74
CA THR A 126 1.02 1.66 2.92
C THR A 126 1.13 2.81 1.91
N LYS A 127 0.02 3.53 1.74
CA LYS A 127 -0.04 4.85 1.10
C LYS A 127 -0.26 5.97 2.13
N SER A 128 -0.46 5.61 3.39
CA SER A 128 -0.96 6.53 4.39
C SER A 128 0.15 7.16 5.22
N SER A 129 0.14 8.49 5.34
CA SER A 129 0.97 9.25 6.27
C SER A 129 0.64 8.97 7.74
N LEU A 130 -0.50 8.34 8.04
CA LEU A 130 -0.89 7.99 9.41
C LEU A 130 0.13 7.06 10.11
N VAL A 131 0.98 6.37 9.35
CA VAL A 131 2.07 5.54 9.91
C VAL A 131 3.05 6.35 10.78
N GLU A 132 3.19 7.65 10.56
CA GLU A 132 3.99 8.56 11.39
C GLU A 132 3.59 8.51 12.87
N ARG A 133 2.29 8.29 13.16
CA ARG A 133 1.75 8.15 14.53
C ARG A 133 2.45 7.06 15.33
N ASP A 134 2.93 6.03 14.65
CA ASP A 134 3.43 4.81 15.30
C ASP A 134 4.98 4.70 15.23
N ILE A 135 5.69 5.78 14.88
CA ILE A 135 7.17 5.83 14.82
C ILE A 135 7.80 5.34 16.12
N CYS A 136 7.26 5.73 17.29
CA CYS A 136 7.81 5.29 18.57
C CYS A 136 7.78 3.76 18.71
N ILE A 137 6.69 3.11 18.30
CA ILE A 137 6.56 1.65 18.35
C ILE A 137 7.45 0.99 17.30
N LEU A 138 7.49 1.55 16.07
CA LEU A 138 8.32 1.02 15.00
C LEU A 138 9.82 0.99 15.36
N ARG A 139 10.29 1.94 16.16
CA ARG A 139 11.69 1.96 16.66
C ARG A 139 12.02 0.87 17.67
N GLU A 140 11.02 0.21 18.26
CA GLU A 140 11.21 -0.89 19.20
C GLU A 140 11.46 -2.23 18.49
N PHE A 141 11.13 -2.31 17.20
CA PHE A 141 11.38 -3.53 16.42
C PHE A 141 12.88 -3.74 16.16
N ARG A 142 13.30 -5.00 16.19
CA ARG A 142 14.66 -5.39 15.76
C ARG A 142 14.83 -5.28 14.25
N ASP A 143 13.78 -5.61 13.50
CA ASP A 143 13.76 -5.60 12.04
C ASP A 143 12.37 -5.20 11.56
N VAL A 144 12.26 -3.95 11.11
CA VAL A 144 11.03 -3.40 10.52
C VAL A 144 11.36 -2.54 9.33
N SER A 145 10.54 -2.63 8.29
CA SER A 145 10.61 -1.75 7.14
C SER A 145 9.23 -1.21 6.78
N VAL A 146 9.19 0.03 6.32
CA VAL A 146 7.97 0.67 5.82
C VAL A 146 8.17 1.03 4.35
N THR A 147 7.29 0.50 3.51
CA THR A 147 7.28 0.76 2.07
C THR A 147 6.09 1.63 1.72
N PHE A 148 6.37 2.79 1.13
CA PHE A 148 5.30 3.62 0.57
C PHE A 148 5.07 3.29 -0.91
N THR A 149 3.80 3.08 -1.27
CA THR A 149 3.44 3.04 -2.69
C THR A 149 3.30 4.48 -3.21
N ILE A 150 4.10 4.84 -4.23
CA ILE A 150 4.02 6.13 -4.94
C ILE A 150 4.15 5.85 -6.43
N VAL A 151 3.02 5.83 -7.15
CA VAL A 151 2.97 5.41 -8.55
C VAL A 151 3.22 6.57 -9.53
N THR A 152 3.12 7.80 -9.07
CA THR A 152 3.35 9.01 -9.89
C THR A 152 3.79 10.18 -9.01
N GLY A 153 4.51 11.12 -9.59
CA GLY A 153 4.83 12.42 -8.98
C GLY A 153 3.84 13.53 -9.33
N ASP A 154 2.87 13.23 -10.19
CA ASP A 154 1.83 14.17 -10.64
C ASP A 154 0.62 14.07 -9.68
N GLU A 155 0.36 15.16 -8.95
CA GLU A 155 -0.75 15.22 -7.96
C GLU A 155 -2.12 15.17 -8.63
N ASP A 156 -2.28 15.66 -9.86
CA ASP A 156 -3.55 15.63 -10.59
C ASP A 156 -3.87 14.20 -11.02
N ALA A 157 -2.87 13.50 -11.56
CA ALA A 157 -2.99 12.08 -11.86
C ALA A 157 -3.29 11.28 -10.57
N ALA A 158 -2.54 11.53 -9.49
CA ALA A 158 -2.74 10.84 -8.21
C ALA A 158 -4.17 11.01 -7.69
N ARG A 159 -4.73 12.24 -7.73
CA ARG A 159 -6.13 12.49 -7.32
C ARG A 159 -7.15 11.70 -8.14
N CYS A 160 -6.91 11.52 -9.42
CA CYS A 160 -7.81 10.76 -10.28
C CYS A 160 -7.73 9.24 -10.03
N ILE A 161 -6.51 8.69 -9.90
CA ILE A 161 -6.31 7.24 -9.80
C ILE A 161 -6.29 6.70 -8.36
N GLU A 162 -6.10 7.57 -7.36
CA GLU A 162 -6.04 7.25 -5.92
C GLU A 162 -6.89 8.25 -5.10
N PRO A 163 -8.18 8.37 -5.37
CA PRO A 163 -9.02 9.51 -4.99
C PRO A 163 -9.16 9.78 -3.49
N ARG A 164 -8.84 8.79 -2.65
CA ARG A 164 -8.95 8.91 -1.18
C ARG A 164 -7.65 8.54 -0.46
N ALA A 165 -6.56 8.37 -1.19
CA ALA A 165 -5.24 8.22 -0.57
C ALA A 165 -4.65 9.60 -0.23
N PRO A 166 -3.75 9.70 0.74
CA PRO A 166 -3.00 10.93 0.99
C PRO A 166 -2.26 11.39 -0.28
N THR A 167 -2.04 12.69 -0.40
CA THR A 167 -1.29 13.31 -1.50
C THR A 167 0.13 12.75 -1.61
N VAL A 168 0.75 12.85 -2.78
CA VAL A 168 2.15 12.44 -2.96
C VAL A 168 3.06 13.23 -2.02
N ALA A 169 2.76 14.52 -1.82
CA ALA A 169 3.51 15.38 -0.91
C ALA A 169 3.45 14.89 0.54
N GLU A 170 2.28 14.47 1.02
CA GLU A 170 2.12 13.91 2.38
C GLU A 170 2.87 12.58 2.54
N ARG A 171 2.82 11.70 1.54
CA ARG A 171 3.57 10.43 1.56
C ARG A 171 5.07 10.65 1.60
N LEU A 172 5.60 11.58 0.82
CA LEU A 172 7.02 11.91 0.80
C LEU A 172 7.47 12.55 2.12
N ARG A 173 6.63 13.40 2.75
CA ARG A 173 6.91 13.94 4.08
C ARG A 173 6.96 12.82 5.12
N ALA A 174 5.98 11.93 5.14
CA ALA A 174 5.95 10.78 6.05
C ALA A 174 7.18 9.88 5.88
N LEU A 175 7.55 9.63 4.64
CA LEU A 175 8.74 8.86 4.28
C LEU A 175 10.02 9.49 4.86
N GLU A 176 10.16 10.82 4.75
CA GLU A 176 11.28 11.57 5.31
C GLU A 176 11.31 11.48 6.85
N GLN A 177 10.15 11.59 7.52
CA GLN A 177 10.06 11.49 8.98
C GLN A 177 10.46 10.09 9.48
N LEU A 178 9.98 9.03 8.82
CA LEU A 178 10.38 7.66 9.16
C LEU A 178 11.89 7.43 8.93
N SER A 179 12.41 7.90 7.80
CA SER A 179 13.84 7.78 7.48
C SER A 179 14.71 8.52 8.52
N ARG A 180 14.33 9.74 8.90
CA ARG A 180 15.00 10.51 9.97
C ARG A 180 14.91 9.83 11.34
N ALA A 181 13.84 9.09 11.59
CA ALA A 181 13.68 8.30 12.82
C ALA A 181 14.51 7.01 12.84
N GLY A 182 15.27 6.73 11.77
CA GLY A 182 16.10 5.53 11.64
C GLY A 182 15.35 4.26 11.24
N ILE A 183 14.09 4.40 10.79
CA ILE A 183 13.30 3.27 10.30
C ILE A 183 13.68 2.99 8.85
N ALA A 184 13.89 1.71 8.51
CA ALA A 184 14.18 1.31 7.14
C ALA A 184 12.98 1.64 6.23
N THR A 185 13.22 2.48 5.21
CA THR A 185 12.18 2.94 4.30
C THR A 185 12.47 2.54 2.86
N SER A 186 11.42 2.26 2.11
CA SER A 186 11.50 2.01 0.68
C SER A 186 10.29 2.59 -0.05
N VAL A 187 10.38 2.72 -1.36
CA VAL A 187 9.27 3.11 -2.22
C VAL A 187 8.96 2.01 -3.20
N PHE A 188 7.68 1.71 -3.33
CA PHE A 188 7.12 0.83 -4.34
C PHE A 188 6.45 1.66 -5.43
N ILE A 189 7.05 1.70 -6.61
CA ILE A 189 6.46 2.23 -7.84
C ILE A 189 5.74 1.06 -8.51
N GLY A 190 4.61 0.70 -7.95
CA GLY A 190 3.81 -0.46 -8.37
C GLY A 190 2.32 -0.24 -8.16
N PRO A 191 1.56 -0.35 -9.27
CA PRO A 191 2.05 -0.60 -10.62
C PRO A 191 2.61 0.63 -11.33
N ILE A 192 3.53 0.43 -12.26
CA ILE A 192 3.83 1.44 -13.28
C ILE A 192 2.56 1.65 -14.11
N ILE A 193 1.95 2.84 -14.00
CA ILE A 193 0.79 3.23 -14.80
C ILE A 193 1.29 3.83 -16.10
N PRO A 194 1.10 3.18 -17.26
CA PRO A 194 1.64 3.64 -18.52
C PRO A 194 1.20 5.07 -18.87
N PHE A 195 2.16 5.88 -19.32
CA PHE A 195 1.99 7.28 -19.72
C PHE A 195 1.63 8.24 -18.57
N VAL A 196 1.66 7.73 -17.31
CA VAL A 196 1.45 8.50 -16.09
C VAL A 196 2.70 8.46 -15.20
N THR A 197 3.21 7.26 -14.90
CA THR A 197 4.31 7.08 -13.94
C THR A 197 5.58 7.78 -14.39
N GLU A 198 5.94 7.67 -15.67
CA GLU A 198 7.16 8.27 -16.22
C GLU A 198 7.09 9.79 -16.40
N ARG A 199 5.91 10.42 -16.29
CA ARG A 199 5.79 11.88 -16.33
C ARG A 199 6.54 12.48 -15.14
N ASN A 200 7.56 13.28 -15.43
CA ASN A 200 8.42 13.93 -14.43
C ASN A 200 9.07 12.92 -13.43
N ILE A 201 9.33 11.68 -13.86
CA ILE A 201 9.83 10.60 -12.98
C ILE A 201 11.15 11.00 -12.31
N GLU A 202 12.08 11.66 -13.00
CA GLU A 202 13.35 12.07 -12.40
C GLU A 202 13.15 13.06 -11.24
N ARG A 203 12.19 13.96 -11.34
CA ARG A 203 11.83 14.87 -10.24
C ARG A 203 11.27 14.09 -9.05
N LEU A 204 10.41 13.10 -9.29
CA LEU A 204 9.89 12.23 -8.22
C LEU A 204 11.04 11.47 -7.56
N LEU A 205 11.91 10.83 -8.34
CA LEU A 205 13.06 10.07 -7.83
C LEU A 205 14.01 10.95 -7.02
N GLY A 206 14.26 12.20 -7.46
CA GLY A 206 15.05 13.18 -6.70
C GLY A 206 14.43 13.49 -5.33
N ARG A 207 13.09 13.65 -5.25
CA ARG A 207 12.39 13.84 -3.97
C ARG A 207 12.46 12.61 -3.08
N ILE A 208 12.30 11.41 -3.64
CA ILE A 208 12.42 10.14 -2.92
C ILE A 208 13.84 9.97 -2.35
N SER A 209 14.87 10.21 -3.15
CA SER A 209 16.27 10.16 -2.71
C SER A 209 16.56 11.19 -1.64
N GLY A 210 16.05 12.43 -1.81
CA GLY A 210 16.16 13.51 -0.82
C GLY A 210 15.48 13.21 0.51
N ALA A 211 14.41 12.42 0.51
CA ALA A 211 13.75 11.91 1.73
C ALA A 211 14.53 10.80 2.46
N GLY A 212 15.74 10.45 1.98
CA GLY A 212 16.61 9.46 2.62
C GLY A 212 16.40 8.02 2.17
N VAL A 213 15.50 7.77 1.22
CA VAL A 213 15.23 6.43 0.70
C VAL A 213 16.39 5.92 -0.15
N ARG A 214 16.73 4.65 0.04
CA ARG A 214 17.81 3.98 -0.70
C ARG A 214 17.34 2.73 -1.45
N ARG A 215 16.08 2.35 -1.32
CA ARG A 215 15.54 1.15 -1.97
C ARG A 215 14.23 1.46 -2.70
N LEU A 216 14.18 1.06 -3.97
CA LEU A 216 12.98 1.10 -4.81
C LEU A 216 12.59 -0.32 -5.23
N MET A 217 11.30 -0.52 -5.42
CA MET A 217 10.74 -1.70 -6.06
C MET A 217 9.81 -1.24 -7.17
N LEU A 218 9.89 -1.90 -8.33
CA LEU A 218 9.09 -1.61 -9.51
C LEU A 218 8.24 -2.81 -9.85
N ASP A 219 6.99 -2.57 -10.20
CA ASP A 219 6.11 -3.61 -10.71
C ASP A 219 5.26 -3.09 -11.88
N ASP A 220 4.93 -3.94 -12.83
CA ASP A 220 4.12 -3.56 -13.98
C ASP A 220 2.62 -3.53 -13.65
N LEU A 221 1.80 -3.13 -14.61
CA LEU A 221 0.35 -3.07 -14.45
C LEU A 221 -0.28 -4.42 -14.75
N HIS A 222 -0.31 -5.29 -13.76
CA HIS A 222 -0.97 -6.59 -13.85
C HIS A 222 -2.50 -6.48 -13.92
N TYR A 223 -3.12 -7.52 -14.47
CA TYR A 223 -4.59 -7.69 -14.47
C TYR A 223 -5.37 -6.55 -15.13
N PHE A 224 -4.81 -5.88 -16.14
CA PHE A 224 -5.47 -4.75 -16.81
C PHE A 224 -6.90 -5.07 -17.25
N SER A 225 -7.15 -6.26 -17.80
CA SER A 225 -8.51 -6.70 -18.20
C SER A 225 -9.53 -6.67 -17.07
N ARG A 226 -9.10 -6.92 -15.83
CA ARG A 226 -9.96 -6.95 -14.65
C ARG A 226 -10.17 -5.55 -14.04
N ILE A 227 -9.15 -4.69 -14.09
CA ILE A 227 -9.19 -3.36 -13.47
C ILE A 227 -9.61 -2.25 -14.44
N ARG A 228 -9.63 -2.51 -15.76
CA ARG A 228 -9.87 -1.49 -16.80
C ARG A 228 -11.18 -0.71 -16.60
N LYS A 229 -12.24 -1.38 -16.11
CA LYS A 229 -13.55 -0.73 -15.84
C LYS A 229 -13.48 0.36 -14.78
N ARG A 230 -12.45 0.33 -13.91
CA ARG A 230 -12.19 1.31 -12.86
C ARG A 230 -11.08 2.27 -13.28
N LEU A 231 -10.02 1.75 -13.89
CA LEU A 231 -8.85 2.54 -14.26
C LEU A 231 -9.14 3.49 -15.43
N LEU A 232 -9.81 3.03 -16.48
CA LEU A 232 -10.06 3.89 -17.66
C LEU A 232 -10.87 5.15 -17.33
N PRO A 233 -11.99 5.10 -16.58
CA PRO A 233 -12.70 6.33 -16.20
C PRO A 233 -11.83 7.30 -15.41
N ALA A 234 -10.99 6.82 -14.50
CA ALA A 234 -10.05 7.63 -13.74
C ALA A 234 -8.98 8.30 -14.64
N LEU A 235 -8.46 7.56 -15.61
CA LEU A 235 -7.51 8.10 -16.60
C LEU A 235 -8.19 9.09 -17.56
N TYR A 236 -9.44 8.85 -17.98
CA TYR A 236 -10.20 9.82 -18.77
C TYR A 236 -10.44 11.13 -18.02
N ALA A 237 -10.69 11.06 -16.71
CA ALA A 237 -10.82 12.25 -15.88
C ALA A 237 -9.51 13.04 -15.74
N TYR A 238 -8.37 12.36 -15.83
CA TYR A 238 -7.05 12.98 -15.80
C TYR A 238 -6.62 13.49 -17.18
N ASP A 239 -6.58 12.61 -18.18
CA ASP A 239 -6.10 12.88 -19.53
C ASP A 239 -6.66 11.86 -20.51
N GLY A 240 -7.55 12.30 -21.41
CA GLY A 240 -8.20 11.41 -22.37
C GLY A 240 -7.25 10.78 -23.39
N ASP A 241 -6.08 11.38 -23.67
CA ASP A 241 -5.06 10.79 -24.54
C ASP A 241 -4.37 9.62 -23.82
N VAL A 242 -4.00 9.80 -22.57
CA VAL A 242 -3.44 8.73 -21.72
C VAL A 242 -4.41 7.54 -21.65
N ALA A 243 -5.71 7.81 -21.41
CA ALA A 243 -6.73 6.77 -21.34
C ALA A 243 -6.85 5.96 -22.63
N ARG A 244 -6.68 6.59 -23.79
CA ARG A 244 -6.67 5.88 -25.10
C ARG A 244 -5.38 5.08 -25.27
N ARG A 245 -4.23 5.66 -24.96
CA ARG A 245 -2.91 5.04 -25.16
C ARG A 245 -2.67 3.84 -24.28
N VAL A 246 -3.16 3.85 -23.00
CA VAL A 246 -2.98 2.75 -22.07
C VAL A 246 -3.61 1.44 -22.54
N THR A 247 -4.53 1.48 -23.51
CA THR A 247 -5.13 0.29 -24.12
C THR A 247 -4.26 -0.38 -25.19
N ARG A 248 -3.18 0.29 -25.60
CA ARG A 248 -2.26 -0.14 -26.67
C ARG A 248 -0.81 0.14 -26.24
N ILE A 249 -0.37 -0.55 -25.20
CA ILE A 249 0.97 -0.38 -24.64
C ILE A 249 1.98 -1.05 -25.58
N PRO A 250 3.11 -0.38 -25.94
CA PRO A 250 4.20 -1.03 -26.67
C PRO A 250 4.80 -2.21 -25.90
N GLU A 251 5.26 -3.24 -26.62
CA GLU A 251 5.75 -4.49 -26.03
C GLU A 251 6.86 -4.28 -24.98
N ASN A 252 7.81 -3.37 -25.24
CA ASN A 252 8.94 -3.11 -24.34
C ASN A 252 8.74 -1.88 -23.45
N TYR A 253 7.49 -1.47 -23.22
CA TYR A 253 7.19 -0.23 -22.51
C TYR A 253 7.70 -0.24 -21.05
N TYR A 254 7.37 -1.27 -20.31
CA TYR A 254 7.76 -1.38 -18.89
C TYR A 254 9.27 -1.48 -18.71
N GLN A 255 9.96 -2.22 -19.60
CA GLN A 255 11.42 -2.32 -19.63
C GLN A 255 12.06 -0.95 -19.90
N HIS A 256 11.46 -0.15 -20.79
CA HIS A 256 11.92 1.21 -21.07
C HIS A 256 11.80 2.11 -19.83
N VAL A 257 10.63 2.13 -19.18
CA VAL A 257 10.41 2.93 -17.96
C VAL A 257 11.34 2.45 -16.83
N ALA A 258 11.47 1.13 -16.64
CA ALA A 258 12.38 0.56 -15.66
C ALA A 258 13.83 0.97 -15.93
N HIS A 259 14.27 1.00 -17.21
CA HIS A 259 15.62 1.43 -17.57
C HIS A 259 15.91 2.87 -17.13
N ILE A 260 14.97 3.80 -17.32
CA ILE A 260 15.10 5.20 -16.86
C ILE A 260 15.29 5.24 -15.34
N ILE A 261 14.44 4.52 -14.59
CA ILE A 261 14.49 4.50 -13.13
C ILE A 261 15.78 3.85 -12.63
N LEU A 262 16.17 2.71 -13.21
CA LEU A 262 17.42 2.00 -12.86
C LEU A 262 18.65 2.84 -13.14
N LYS A 263 18.68 3.61 -14.23
CA LYS A 263 19.76 4.55 -14.54
C LYS A 263 19.89 5.61 -13.45
N PHE A 264 18.77 6.23 -13.06
CA PHE A 264 18.74 7.20 -11.96
C PHE A 264 19.24 6.58 -10.65
N CYS A 265 18.75 5.40 -10.29
CA CYS A 265 19.15 4.72 -9.05
C CYS A 265 20.66 4.45 -8.99
N ARG A 266 21.26 3.98 -10.10
CA ARG A 266 22.70 3.75 -10.17
C ARG A 266 23.51 5.03 -9.94
N THR A 267 23.11 6.15 -10.52
CA THR A 267 23.82 7.43 -10.35
C THR A 267 23.66 8.05 -8.97
N HIS A 268 22.62 7.66 -8.21
CA HIS A 268 22.32 8.21 -6.88
C HIS A 268 22.56 7.21 -5.73
N GLY A 269 23.24 6.08 -5.99
CA GLY A 269 23.56 5.08 -4.96
C GLY A 269 22.32 4.42 -4.35
N MET A 270 21.24 4.27 -5.13
CA MET A 270 20.02 3.60 -4.71
C MET A 270 19.94 2.19 -5.26
N GLN A 271 19.39 1.28 -4.46
CA GLN A 271 19.02 -0.07 -4.92
C GLN A 271 17.65 -0.03 -5.58
N CYS A 272 17.50 -0.73 -6.70
CA CYS A 272 16.22 -0.86 -7.38
C CYS A 272 16.02 -2.31 -7.83
N VAL A 273 14.86 -2.87 -7.51
CA VAL A 273 14.45 -4.23 -7.86
C VAL A 273 13.22 -4.15 -8.77
N THR A 274 13.26 -4.84 -9.90
CA THR A 274 12.09 -5.06 -10.78
C THR A 274 11.45 -6.39 -10.42
N LEU A 275 10.11 -6.44 -10.42
CA LEU A 275 9.31 -7.62 -10.08
C LEU A 275 8.64 -8.25 -11.31
N PHE A 276 8.97 -7.78 -12.51
CA PHE A 276 8.49 -8.25 -13.83
C PHE A 276 9.62 -8.53 -14.79
#